data_4fa46aad98a5242ffd45a42feace646b
#
_entry.id   4fa46aad98a5242ffd45a42feace646b
#
_cell.length_a   1.000
_cell.length_b   1.000
_cell.length_c   1.000
_cell.angle_alpha   90.00
_cell.angle_beta   90.00
_cell.angle_gamma   90.00
#
_symmetry.space_group_name_H-M   'P 1'
#
loop_
_entity.id
_entity.type
_entity.pdbx_description
1 polymer ?
#
loop_
_entity_poly.entity_id
_entity_poly.type
_entity_poly.pdbx_seq_one_letter_code
_entity_poly.pdbx_strand_id
1 'polypeptide(L)'
;MPATFVASEKMTDTLRPHFWKKHTLTELTHLEWESLCDGCGLCCLIKLEDEDTQEVAYTKVACKLLDCETASCSDYPNRKSHVADCIQLTPEQIHQFHWLPPSCAYRRISEGKDLPRWHHLVTGNRDSILKARKSAAGRCISEEDVNADDIEDYIVRWVR
;
A
#
# COMPACT_ATOMS: atom_id res chain seq x y z
N MET A 1 -34.50 29.08 20.22
CA MET A 1 -33.14 28.69 19.80
C MET A 1 -33.27 27.87 18.55
N PRO A 2 -32.83 28.36 17.41
CA PRO A 2 -32.87 27.53 16.20
C PRO A 2 -31.80 26.46 16.30
N ALA A 3 -32.21 25.21 16.15
CA ALA A 3 -31.32 24.08 16.01
C ALA A 3 -30.52 24.25 14.72
N THR A 4 -29.23 24.37 14.85
CA THR A 4 -28.31 24.38 13.72
C THR A 4 -28.34 22.97 13.13
N PHE A 5 -28.99 22.86 11.97
CA PHE A 5 -28.91 21.67 11.15
C PHE A 5 -27.45 21.54 10.67
N VAL A 6 -26.70 20.66 11.28
CA VAL A 6 -25.44 20.19 10.68
C VAL A 6 -25.87 19.36 9.47
N ALA A 7 -25.65 19.91 8.29
CA ALA A 7 -25.84 19.18 7.06
C ALA A 7 -24.96 17.93 7.13
N SER A 8 -25.60 16.77 7.21
CA SER A 8 -24.97 15.48 7.00
C SER A 8 -24.34 15.54 5.61
N GLU A 9 -23.00 15.68 5.54
CA GLU A 9 -22.27 15.47 4.30
C GLU A 9 -22.62 14.06 3.84
N LYS A 10 -23.40 13.99 2.76
CA LYS A 10 -23.60 12.75 2.03
C LYS A 10 -22.22 12.23 1.67
N MET A 11 -21.75 11.19 2.35
CA MET A 11 -20.64 10.38 1.87
C MET A 11 -21.03 9.93 0.46
N THR A 12 -20.41 10.56 -0.53
CA THR A 12 -20.58 10.15 -1.92
C THR A 12 -19.80 8.86 -2.08
N ASP A 13 -20.50 7.74 -2.26
CA ASP A 13 -19.92 6.41 -2.55
C ASP A 13 -19.24 6.32 -3.92
N THR A 14 -18.88 7.47 -4.50
CA THR A 14 -18.28 7.56 -5.83
C THR A 14 -16.96 8.32 -5.80
N LEU A 15 -16.01 7.83 -6.58
CA LEU A 15 -14.72 8.49 -6.77
C LEU A 15 -14.89 9.75 -7.62
N ARG A 16 -14.33 10.87 -7.17
CA ARG A 16 -14.27 12.08 -7.98
C ARG A 16 -13.26 11.86 -9.14
N PRO A 17 -13.55 12.36 -10.36
CA PRO A 17 -12.65 12.16 -11.50
C PRO A 17 -11.28 12.77 -11.25
N HIS A 18 -10.23 11.97 -11.43
CA HIS A 18 -8.83 12.39 -11.25
C HIS A 18 -8.56 13.06 -9.89
N PHE A 19 -9.19 12.57 -8.83
CA PHE A 19 -9.12 13.15 -7.50
C PHE A 19 -7.66 13.31 -7.00
N TRP A 20 -6.78 12.37 -7.32
CA TRP A 20 -5.36 12.40 -6.93
C TRP A 20 -4.56 13.55 -7.56
N LYS A 21 -5.08 14.20 -8.61
CA LYS A 21 -4.47 15.38 -9.25
C LYS A 21 -5.10 16.71 -8.80
N LYS A 22 -6.33 16.67 -8.31
CA LYS A 22 -7.14 17.86 -8.07
C LYS A 22 -7.26 18.23 -6.60
N HIS A 23 -6.95 17.30 -5.71
CA HIS A 23 -7.11 17.46 -4.28
C HIS A 23 -5.83 17.10 -3.55
N THR A 24 -5.59 17.73 -2.40
CA THR A 24 -4.52 17.34 -1.48
C THR A 24 -4.87 16.03 -0.80
N LEU A 25 -3.88 15.34 -0.25
CA LEU A 25 -4.10 14.03 0.39
C LEU A 25 -5.13 14.11 1.52
N THR A 26 -5.13 15.21 2.29
CA THR A 26 -6.04 15.42 3.41
C THR A 26 -7.49 15.76 2.99
N GLU A 27 -7.69 16.16 1.73
CA GLU A 27 -9.01 16.43 1.14
C GLU A 27 -9.66 15.20 0.51
N LEU A 28 -8.94 14.07 0.42
CA LEU A 28 -9.48 12.84 -0.14
C LEU A 28 -10.53 12.24 0.79
N THR A 29 -11.60 11.72 0.19
CA THR A 29 -12.55 10.90 0.94
C THR A 29 -11.89 9.59 1.36
N HIS A 30 -12.48 8.89 2.33
CA HIS A 30 -11.98 7.57 2.74
C HIS A 30 -11.93 6.59 1.56
N LEU A 31 -12.97 6.58 0.73
CA LEU A 31 -13.03 5.75 -0.48
C LEU A 31 -11.91 6.08 -1.46
N GLU A 32 -11.64 7.35 -1.69
CA GLU A 32 -10.55 7.81 -2.57
C GLU A 32 -9.19 7.42 -2.02
N TRP A 33 -8.97 7.61 -0.72
CA TRP A 33 -7.74 7.19 -0.05
C TRP A 33 -7.51 5.69 -0.20
N GLU A 34 -8.48 4.85 0.14
CA GLU A 34 -8.37 3.39 0.00
C GLU A 34 -8.18 2.96 -1.46
N SER A 35 -8.74 3.70 -2.41
CA SER A 35 -8.61 3.41 -3.85
C SER A 35 -7.22 3.71 -4.43
N LEU A 36 -6.39 4.47 -3.75
CA LEU A 36 -5.00 4.72 -4.15
C LEU A 36 -4.13 3.46 -4.06
N CYS A 37 -4.46 2.53 -3.18
CA CYS A 37 -3.74 1.27 -3.12
C CYS A 37 -3.97 0.45 -4.40
N ASP A 38 -2.89 0.08 -5.07
CA ASP A 38 -2.93 -0.75 -6.27
C ASP A 38 -2.91 -2.25 -5.99
N GLY A 39 -2.82 -2.64 -4.71
CA GLY A 39 -2.80 -4.04 -4.32
C GLY A 39 -1.49 -4.77 -4.65
N CYS A 40 -0.38 -4.06 -4.77
CA CYS A 40 0.92 -4.67 -5.12
C CYS A 40 1.43 -5.66 -4.06
N GLY A 41 1.00 -5.54 -2.81
CA GLY A 41 1.44 -6.39 -1.71
C GLY A 41 2.88 -6.13 -1.23
N LEU A 42 3.59 -5.18 -1.82
CA LEU A 42 5.01 -4.94 -1.50
C LEU A 42 5.21 -4.39 -0.09
N CYS A 43 4.26 -3.63 0.43
CA CYS A 43 4.32 -3.13 1.81
C CYS A 43 4.16 -4.25 2.86
N CYS A 44 3.64 -5.40 2.48
CA CYS A 44 3.50 -6.59 3.33
C CYS A 44 4.73 -7.51 3.28
N LEU A 45 5.72 -7.21 2.45
CA LEU A 45 7.00 -7.93 2.46
C LEU A 45 7.86 -7.46 3.63
N ILE A 46 8.56 -8.40 4.26
CA ILE A 46 9.53 -8.08 5.30
C ILE A 46 10.69 -7.28 4.69
N LYS A 47 11.07 -6.22 5.36
CA LYS A 47 12.15 -5.32 4.97
C LYS A 47 13.24 -5.36 6.03
N LEU A 48 14.46 -5.25 5.58
CA LEU A 48 15.64 -5.11 6.42
C LEU A 48 16.22 -3.72 6.20
N GLU A 49 16.47 -3.00 7.27
CA GLU A 49 17.07 -1.67 7.22
C GLU A 49 18.49 -1.74 7.79
N ASP A 50 19.45 -1.23 7.05
CA ASP A 50 20.83 -1.09 7.52
C ASP A 50 20.91 0.04 8.54
N GLU A 51 21.42 -0.25 9.74
CA GLU A 51 21.46 0.71 10.85
C GLU A 51 22.38 1.90 10.58
N ASP A 52 23.43 1.71 9.78
CA ASP A 52 24.43 2.74 9.50
C ASP A 52 24.01 3.62 8.31
N THR A 53 23.50 3.01 7.24
CA THR A 53 23.17 3.71 5.98
C THR A 53 21.69 4.06 5.86
N GLN A 54 20.82 3.43 6.66
CA GLN A 54 19.35 3.51 6.55
C GLN A 54 18.81 3.02 5.19
N GLU A 55 19.61 2.25 4.46
CA GLU A 55 19.16 1.60 3.24
C GLU A 55 18.18 0.47 3.57
N VAL A 56 17.09 0.42 2.81
CA VAL A 56 16.03 -0.59 2.97
C VAL A 56 16.20 -1.65 1.90
N ALA A 57 16.41 -2.89 2.34
CA ALA A 57 16.40 -4.07 1.49
C ALA A 57 15.04 -4.78 1.61
N TYR A 58 14.40 -5.06 0.48
CA TYR A 58 13.18 -5.85 0.44
C TYR A 58 13.51 -7.33 0.36
N THR A 59 12.73 -8.13 1.08
CA THR A 59 12.75 -9.58 0.95
C THR A 59 11.51 -10.06 0.21
N LYS A 60 11.52 -11.30 -0.27
CA LYS A 60 10.31 -11.96 -0.79
C LYS A 60 9.49 -12.66 0.29
N VAL A 61 9.86 -12.49 1.56
CA VAL A 61 9.12 -13.05 2.70
C VAL A 61 7.95 -12.13 3.04
N ALA A 62 6.75 -12.67 2.99
CA ALA A 62 5.52 -11.92 3.18
C ALA A 62 4.93 -12.14 4.58
N CYS A 63 4.25 -11.12 5.10
CA CYS A 63 3.40 -11.22 6.26
C CYS A 63 2.47 -12.44 6.14
N LYS A 64 2.26 -13.15 7.24
CA LYS A 64 1.39 -14.33 7.33
C LYS A 64 -0.03 -14.12 6.82
N LEU A 65 -0.54 -12.89 6.84
CA LEU A 65 -1.87 -12.55 6.31
C LEU A 65 -1.89 -12.35 4.80
N LEU A 66 -0.73 -12.17 4.15
CA LEU A 66 -0.70 -11.96 2.71
C LEU A 66 -0.86 -13.29 1.99
N ASP A 67 -1.87 -13.36 1.12
CA ASP A 67 -2.00 -14.44 0.15
C ASP A 67 -0.95 -14.22 -0.95
N CYS A 68 0.03 -15.12 -1.02
CA CYS A 68 1.13 -15.00 -1.97
C CYS A 68 0.75 -15.25 -3.43
N GLU A 69 -0.40 -15.84 -3.71
CA GLU A 69 -0.89 -16.02 -5.08
C GLU A 69 -1.52 -14.74 -5.63
N THR A 70 -2.25 -14.01 -4.77
CA THR A 70 -3.03 -12.83 -5.17
C THR A 70 -2.45 -11.51 -4.70
N ALA A 71 -1.49 -11.52 -3.78
CA ALA A 71 -0.96 -10.35 -3.06
C ALA A 71 -2.04 -9.57 -2.29
N SER A 72 -3.07 -10.26 -1.83
CA SER A 72 -4.16 -9.68 -1.03
C SER A 72 -4.04 -10.08 0.43
N CYS A 73 -4.34 -9.15 1.34
CA CYS A 73 -4.44 -9.47 2.77
C CYS A 73 -5.66 -10.35 3.02
N SER A 74 -5.47 -11.48 3.69
CA SER A 74 -6.55 -12.44 3.96
C SER A 74 -7.59 -11.93 4.97
N ASP A 75 -7.21 -10.97 5.82
CA ASP A 75 -8.13 -10.34 6.78
C ASP A 75 -7.80 -8.85 6.96
N TYR A 76 -7.95 -8.09 5.88
CA TYR A 76 -7.63 -6.66 5.85
C TYR A 76 -8.34 -5.84 6.95
N PRO A 77 -9.64 -6.02 7.21
CA PRO A 77 -10.35 -5.25 8.25
C PRO A 77 -9.79 -5.45 9.67
N ASN A 78 -9.37 -6.68 9.99
CA ASN A 78 -8.90 -7.06 11.32
C ASN A 78 -7.39 -7.27 11.40
N ARG A 79 -6.65 -6.86 10.38
CA ARG A 79 -5.21 -7.12 10.26
C ARG A 79 -4.39 -6.73 11.47
N LYS A 80 -4.72 -5.64 12.14
CA LYS A 80 -4.04 -5.18 13.34
C LYS A 80 -4.25 -6.08 14.56
N SER A 81 -5.37 -6.80 14.60
CA SER A 81 -5.62 -7.78 15.67
C SER A 81 -4.73 -9.01 15.55
N HIS A 82 -4.34 -9.37 14.33
CA HIS A 82 -3.49 -10.53 14.03
C HIS A 82 -2.01 -10.17 13.98
N VAL A 83 -1.69 -8.96 13.51
CA VAL A 83 -0.33 -8.45 13.33
C VAL A 83 -0.25 -7.05 13.93
N ALA A 84 0.30 -6.95 15.14
CA ALA A 84 0.35 -5.69 15.88
C ALA A 84 1.17 -4.61 15.14
N ASP A 85 2.21 -5.02 14.42
CA ASP A 85 3.10 -4.14 13.66
C ASP A 85 2.54 -3.75 12.28
N CYS A 86 1.34 -4.23 11.92
CA CYS A 86 0.72 -3.86 10.66
C CYS A 86 0.42 -2.37 10.63
N ILE A 87 0.88 -1.71 9.58
CA ILE A 87 0.76 -0.26 9.43
C ILE A 87 -0.55 0.09 8.73
N GLN A 88 -1.21 1.10 9.28
CA GLN A 88 -2.31 1.77 8.60
C GLN A 88 -1.82 3.12 8.10
N LEU A 89 -1.77 3.27 6.78
CA LEU A 89 -1.37 4.52 6.16
C LEU A 89 -2.47 5.57 6.29
N THR A 90 -2.08 6.77 6.66
CA THR A 90 -2.96 7.94 6.71
C THR A 90 -2.35 9.11 5.95
N PRO A 91 -3.17 10.06 5.45
CA PRO A 91 -2.67 11.23 4.74
C PRO A 91 -1.65 12.05 5.55
N GLU A 92 -1.82 12.10 6.86
CA GLU A 92 -0.99 12.90 7.77
C GLU A 92 0.39 12.26 8.01
N GLN A 93 0.47 10.94 7.91
CA GLN A 93 1.67 10.18 8.29
C GLN A 93 2.45 9.60 7.11
N ILE A 94 1.90 9.67 5.90
CA ILE A 94 2.47 8.97 4.72
C ILE A 94 3.95 9.30 4.47
N HIS A 95 4.36 10.53 4.69
CA HIS A 95 5.75 10.97 4.49
C HIS A 95 6.74 10.41 5.54
N GLN A 96 6.25 9.79 6.62
CA GLN A 96 7.10 9.15 7.62
C GLN A 96 7.56 7.74 7.19
N PHE A 97 6.94 7.18 6.17
CA PHE A 97 7.18 5.81 5.73
C PHE A 97 8.13 5.77 4.51
N HIS A 98 9.39 6.13 4.74
CA HIS A 98 10.43 6.15 3.69
C HIS A 98 10.70 4.78 3.07
N TRP A 99 10.33 3.70 3.75
CA TRP A 99 10.49 2.32 3.32
C TRP A 99 9.41 1.86 2.32
N LEU A 100 8.37 2.64 2.06
CA LEU A 100 7.42 2.31 1.00
C LEU A 100 8.14 2.23 -0.34
N PRO A 101 7.78 1.27 -1.21
CA PRO A 101 8.43 1.15 -2.50
C PRO A 101 8.22 2.41 -3.36
N PRO A 102 9.20 2.78 -4.20
CA PRO A 102 9.06 3.94 -5.08
C PRO A 102 7.87 3.89 -6.03
N SER A 103 7.36 2.69 -6.32
CA SER A 103 6.16 2.47 -7.14
C SER A 103 4.84 2.64 -6.37
N CYS A 104 4.88 2.71 -5.04
CA CYS A 104 3.68 2.87 -4.21
C CYS A 104 2.93 4.15 -4.57
N ALA A 105 1.63 4.03 -4.85
CA ALA A 105 0.80 5.17 -5.21
C ALA A 105 0.75 6.23 -4.11
N TYR A 106 0.61 5.82 -2.87
CA TYR A 106 0.63 6.74 -1.72
C TYR A 106 1.94 7.53 -1.65
N ARG A 107 3.08 6.86 -1.77
CA ARG A 107 4.38 7.53 -1.79
C ARG A 107 4.52 8.47 -2.97
N ARG A 108 4.15 8.03 -4.16
CA ARG A 108 4.26 8.85 -5.37
C ARG A 108 3.45 10.14 -5.27
N ILE A 109 2.19 10.04 -4.84
CA ILE A 109 1.33 11.23 -4.68
C ILE A 109 1.85 12.14 -3.57
N SER A 110 2.34 11.62 -2.45
CA SER A 110 2.93 12.42 -1.38
C SER A 110 4.20 13.16 -1.82
N GLU A 111 4.93 12.62 -2.79
CA GLU A 111 6.12 13.24 -3.40
C GLU A 111 5.77 14.15 -4.60
N GLY A 112 4.51 14.40 -4.87
CA GLY A 112 4.05 15.22 -6.00
C GLY A 112 4.18 14.57 -7.37
N LYS A 113 4.31 13.25 -7.41
CA LYS A 113 4.39 12.45 -8.64
C LYS A 113 3.01 11.91 -9.02
N ASP A 114 2.78 11.69 -10.31
CA ASP A 114 1.54 11.07 -10.80
C ASP A 114 1.51 9.57 -10.52
N LEU A 115 0.32 8.97 -10.65
CA LEU A 115 0.14 7.53 -10.57
C LEU A 115 0.93 6.81 -11.67
N PRO A 116 1.43 5.59 -11.42
CA PRO A 116 2.07 4.79 -12.46
C PRO A 116 1.10 4.45 -13.59
N ARG A 117 1.62 4.27 -14.80
CA ARG A 117 0.80 3.96 -15.99
C ARG A 117 -0.06 2.69 -15.86
N TRP A 118 0.39 1.73 -15.06
CA TRP A 118 -0.34 0.47 -14.81
C TRP A 118 -1.37 0.58 -13.69
N HIS A 119 -1.45 1.70 -12.99
CA HIS A 119 -2.37 1.85 -11.87
C HIS A 119 -3.82 1.67 -12.33
N HIS A 120 -4.61 0.94 -11.55
CA HIS A 120 -6.01 0.64 -11.91
C HIS A 120 -6.89 1.88 -12.07
N LEU A 121 -6.60 2.99 -11.39
CA LEU A 121 -7.30 4.26 -11.59
C LEU A 121 -6.96 4.92 -12.93
N VAL A 122 -5.82 4.56 -13.54
CA VAL A 122 -5.40 5.04 -14.86
C VAL A 122 -5.92 4.12 -15.96
N THR A 123 -5.81 2.82 -15.78
CA THR A 123 -6.14 1.81 -16.80
C THR A 123 -7.59 1.33 -16.75
N GLY A 124 -8.26 1.50 -15.61
CA GLY A 124 -9.57 0.92 -15.35
C GLY A 124 -9.55 -0.60 -15.11
N ASN A 125 -8.38 -1.19 -14.96
CA ASN A 125 -8.21 -2.64 -14.79
C ASN A 125 -7.21 -2.96 -13.67
N ARG A 126 -7.66 -3.68 -12.67
CA ARG A 126 -6.83 -4.10 -11.52
C ARG A 126 -5.73 -5.09 -11.88
N ASP A 127 -5.86 -5.82 -12.98
CA ASP A 127 -4.84 -6.78 -13.43
C ASP A 127 -3.66 -6.12 -14.15
N SER A 128 -3.74 -4.83 -14.42
CA SER A 128 -2.67 -4.08 -15.10
C SER A 128 -1.35 -4.14 -14.34
N ILE A 129 -1.39 -4.17 -13.02
CA ILE A 129 -0.20 -4.28 -12.18
C ILE A 129 0.51 -5.63 -12.35
N LEU A 130 -0.24 -6.71 -12.56
CA LEU A 130 0.32 -8.04 -12.82
C LEU A 130 1.06 -8.08 -14.15
N LYS A 131 0.47 -7.49 -15.19
CA LYS A 131 1.09 -7.35 -16.51
C LYS A 131 2.36 -6.51 -16.47
N ALA A 132 2.37 -5.48 -15.63
CA ALA A 132 3.54 -4.63 -15.39
C ALA A 132 4.61 -5.28 -14.50
N ARG A 133 4.35 -6.46 -13.95
CA ARG A 133 5.24 -7.17 -13.00
C ARG A 133 5.64 -6.33 -11.79
N LYS A 134 4.69 -5.57 -11.25
CA LYS A 134 4.89 -4.70 -10.08
C LYS A 134 4.21 -5.21 -8.82
N SER A 135 3.63 -6.40 -8.86
CA SER A 135 2.99 -7.08 -7.74
C SER A 135 3.88 -8.16 -7.12
N ALA A 136 3.70 -8.41 -5.82
CA ALA A 136 4.26 -9.55 -5.12
C ALA A 136 3.55 -10.89 -5.47
N ALA A 137 2.40 -10.83 -6.13
CA ALA A 137 1.63 -12.01 -6.51
C ALA A 137 2.47 -13.04 -7.28
N GLY A 138 2.50 -14.28 -6.78
CA GLY A 138 3.30 -15.37 -7.34
C GLY A 138 4.82 -15.23 -7.14
N ARG A 139 5.28 -14.27 -6.34
CA ARG A 139 6.70 -13.94 -6.17
C ARG A 139 7.16 -13.89 -4.72
N CYS A 140 6.29 -14.22 -3.78
CA CYS A 140 6.61 -14.19 -2.35
C CYS A 140 6.34 -15.54 -1.68
N ILE A 141 6.84 -15.67 -0.47
CA ILE A 141 6.69 -16.83 0.41
C ILE A 141 6.22 -16.33 1.78
N SER A 142 5.32 -17.06 2.43
CA SER A 142 4.86 -16.69 3.77
C SER A 142 5.97 -16.75 4.80
N GLU A 143 5.99 -15.82 5.73
CA GLU A 143 6.91 -15.83 6.88
C GLU A 143 6.76 -17.09 7.75
N GLU A 144 5.60 -17.75 7.71
CA GLU A 144 5.36 -19.01 8.42
C GLU A 144 6.14 -20.20 7.84
N ASP A 145 6.57 -20.08 6.57
CA ASP A 145 7.32 -21.12 5.84
C ASP A 145 8.85 -20.87 5.85
N VAL A 146 9.30 -19.85 6.54
CA VAL A 146 10.70 -19.40 6.56
C VAL A 146 11.22 -19.35 7.99
N ASN A 147 12.48 -19.77 8.19
CA ASN A 147 13.16 -19.55 9.45
C ASN A 147 13.51 -18.07 9.61
N ALA A 148 13.18 -17.49 10.76
CA ALA A 148 13.45 -16.07 11.05
C ALA A 148 14.94 -15.70 10.96
N ASP A 149 15.84 -16.65 11.24
CA ASP A 149 17.29 -16.44 11.17
C ASP A 149 17.82 -16.37 9.73
N ASP A 150 17.04 -16.86 8.76
CA ASP A 150 17.45 -16.97 7.36
C ASP A 150 16.83 -15.86 6.47
N ILE A 151 16.16 -14.86 7.04
CA ILE A 151 15.43 -13.83 6.28
C ILE A 151 16.34 -13.07 5.31
N GLU A 152 17.59 -12.82 5.68
CA GLU A 152 18.55 -12.13 4.81
C GLU A 152 18.81 -12.87 3.48
N ASP A 153 18.69 -14.21 3.48
CA ASP A 153 18.87 -15.02 2.28
C ASP A 153 17.75 -14.81 1.25
N TYR A 154 16.65 -14.18 1.67
CA TYR A 154 15.47 -13.90 0.83
C TYR A 154 15.43 -12.48 0.28
N ILE A 155 16.50 -11.70 0.41
CA ILE A 155 16.58 -10.34 -0.17
C ILE A 155 16.42 -10.40 -1.68
N VAL A 156 15.59 -9.49 -2.21
CA VAL A 156 15.30 -9.38 -3.64
C VAL A 156 15.64 -7.98 -4.16
N ARG A 157 15.87 -7.87 -5.48
CA ARG A 157 16.25 -6.60 -6.13
C ARG A 157 15.20 -6.10 -7.11
N TRP A 158 14.10 -6.81 -7.29
CA TRP A 158 13.05 -6.44 -8.25
C TRP A 158 12.04 -5.43 -7.71
N VAL A 159 12.06 -5.14 -6.42
CA VAL A 159 11.24 -4.07 -5.82
C VAL A 159 11.90 -2.73 -6.09
N ARG A 160 11.26 -1.93 -6.98
CA ARG A 160 11.76 -0.60 -7.41
C ARG A 160 10.62 0.37 -7.61
#